data_1ff04dc27ef0300e86f60662d766464d
#
_entry.id   1ff04dc27ef0300e86f60662d766464d
#
_cell.length_a   1.000
_cell.length_b   1.000
_cell.length_c   1.000
_cell.angle_alpha   90.00
_cell.angle_beta   90.00
_cell.angle_gamma   90.00
#
_symmetry.space_group_name_H-M   'P 1'
#
loop_
_entity.id
_entity.type
_entity.pdbx_description
1 polymer ?
#
loop_
_entity_poly.entity_id
_entity_poly.type
_entity_poly.pdbx_seq_one_letter_code
_entity_poly.pdbx_strand_id
1 'polypeptide(L)'
;MQLDSNNINKDTTFTILDWSVSQATQLTNLVFNMPNYSSGHTGIAMPEGGSGTMMGDLSFNGGAVGINMNNQQYEIKTATFSGCTTGIRVSHCFDCVFFGITFEYNNIGIDMSLRKDQSVVLLDSTASNVGTVVNTLAEQTGDSSLVIENFVAGSGLTSVVSASGTSILAGSVPSAWVYGNAYTPGGPSSGSHQTGTTYATPRSSSLLLNGKYFAMQPPTYQDFDVSQFINVKQVAHYPVYGDGSTDDTDNLNNIIAIYAGCKILFFPHGTYMVTSTLYFPAGSRVIGEAWSTISATGSNFYNPDAPEVMVKAGASGDKGIAQFSDMLFTVADVLQGCILLEVNIAGHSPGDVGFWNTHFRVGGQCCLD
;
A
#
# COMPACT_ATOMS: atom_id res chain seq x y z
N MET A 1 -11.57 6.36 -12.07
CA MET A 1 -11.77 7.74 -12.62
C MET A 1 -10.71 8.01 -13.68
N GLN A 2 -11.05 8.78 -14.74
CA GLN A 2 -10.09 9.21 -15.76
C GLN A 2 -9.85 10.72 -15.64
N LEU A 3 -8.60 11.11 -15.71
CA LEU A 3 -8.12 12.48 -15.72
C LEU A 3 -7.39 12.71 -17.05
N ASP A 4 -7.73 13.77 -17.76
CA ASP A 4 -7.28 13.98 -19.13
C ASP A 4 -6.80 15.42 -19.37
N SER A 5 -5.59 15.55 -19.92
CA SER A 5 -4.99 16.82 -20.30
C SER A 5 -4.63 16.91 -21.80
N ASN A 6 -5.14 16.00 -22.63
CA ASN A 6 -4.80 15.93 -24.06
C ASN A 6 -5.19 17.20 -24.85
N ASN A 7 -6.14 17.97 -24.35
CA ASN A 7 -6.56 19.23 -24.98
C ASN A 7 -5.66 20.43 -24.62
N ILE A 8 -4.68 20.24 -23.74
CA ILE A 8 -3.71 21.27 -23.37
C ILE A 8 -2.46 21.09 -24.25
N ASN A 9 -1.84 22.18 -24.64
CA ASN A 9 -0.61 22.11 -25.46
C ASN A 9 0.45 21.29 -24.73
N LYS A 10 0.98 20.27 -25.41
CA LYS A 10 1.93 19.30 -24.88
C LYS A 10 3.20 19.89 -24.26
N ASP A 11 3.58 21.11 -24.66
CA ASP A 11 4.78 21.79 -24.17
C ASP A 11 4.48 22.76 -23.01
N THR A 12 3.22 22.90 -22.63
CA THR A 12 2.81 23.70 -21.47
C THR A 12 3.14 22.93 -20.19
N THR A 13 3.75 23.60 -19.22
CA THR A 13 3.90 23.01 -17.88
C THR A 13 2.53 22.85 -17.24
N PHE A 14 2.13 21.62 -17.01
CA PHE A 14 0.82 21.27 -16.48
C PHE A 14 0.88 20.04 -15.59
N THR A 15 0.31 20.11 -14.40
CA THR A 15 0.16 18.97 -13.50
C THR A 15 -1.33 18.63 -13.40
N ILE A 16 -1.67 17.36 -13.69
CA ILE A 16 -3.06 16.90 -13.61
C ILE A 16 -3.52 16.80 -12.16
N LEU A 17 -2.69 16.23 -11.29
CA LEU A 17 -2.99 16.03 -9.87
C LEU A 17 -1.80 16.45 -9.01
N ASP A 18 -2.00 17.45 -8.18
CA ASP A 18 -1.12 17.75 -7.06
C ASP A 18 -1.60 16.94 -5.84
N TRP A 19 -0.75 16.02 -5.37
CA TRP A 19 -1.05 15.15 -4.24
C TRP A 19 -0.15 15.50 -3.06
N SER A 20 -0.13 16.79 -2.70
CA SER A 20 0.55 17.32 -1.50
C SER A 20 -0.32 17.07 -0.28
N VAL A 21 -0.26 15.85 0.25
CA VAL A 21 -1.14 15.38 1.32
C VAL A 21 -0.36 15.00 2.58
N SER A 22 -1.07 14.86 3.68
CA SER A 22 -0.48 14.40 4.95
C SER A 22 -0.16 12.91 4.92
N GLN A 23 0.30 12.37 6.03
CA GLN A 23 0.68 10.96 6.19
C GLN A 23 -0.52 10.00 6.04
N ALA A 24 -0.21 8.74 5.73
CA ALA A 24 -1.16 7.62 5.66
C ALA A 24 -2.33 7.89 4.70
N THR A 25 -2.02 8.26 3.46
CA THR A 25 -3.01 8.50 2.40
C THR A 25 -3.00 7.39 1.36
N GLN A 26 -4.11 7.23 0.67
CA GLN A 26 -4.27 6.24 -0.39
C GLN A 26 -4.78 6.89 -1.68
N LEU A 27 -4.23 6.42 -2.82
CA LEU A 27 -4.67 6.81 -4.15
C LEU A 27 -4.78 5.58 -5.05
N THR A 28 -5.99 5.25 -5.52
CA THR A 28 -6.22 4.03 -6.29
C THR A 28 -7.15 4.23 -7.47
N ASN A 29 -7.02 3.34 -8.47
CA ASN A 29 -7.95 3.22 -9.59
C ASN A 29 -8.11 4.52 -10.40
N LEU A 30 -6.97 5.10 -10.83
CA LEU A 30 -6.93 6.31 -11.64
C LEU A 30 -6.21 6.08 -12.97
N VAL A 31 -6.72 6.72 -14.01
CA VAL A 31 -6.13 6.76 -15.34
C VAL A 31 -5.79 8.21 -15.67
N PHE A 32 -4.54 8.46 -16.04
CA PHE A 32 -4.02 9.76 -16.46
C PHE A 32 -3.73 9.71 -17.96
N ASN A 33 -4.46 10.52 -18.74
CA ASN A 33 -4.23 10.68 -20.17
C ASN A 33 -3.56 12.01 -20.44
N MET A 34 -2.38 11.98 -20.98
CA MET A 34 -1.54 13.13 -21.28
C MET A 34 -1.12 13.12 -22.75
N PRO A 35 -0.81 14.25 -23.34
CA PRO A 35 -0.32 14.28 -24.72
C PRO A 35 0.94 13.42 -24.89
N ASN A 36 0.99 12.64 -25.96
CA ASN A 36 2.17 11.92 -26.35
C ASN A 36 3.34 12.87 -26.65
N TYR A 37 4.56 12.46 -26.30
CA TYR A 37 5.76 13.28 -26.49
C TYR A 37 5.67 14.66 -25.85
N SER A 38 4.97 14.76 -24.75
CA SER A 38 4.89 16.00 -23.97
C SER A 38 6.23 16.30 -23.31
N SER A 39 6.57 17.59 -23.28
CA SER A 39 7.72 18.09 -22.53
C SER A 39 7.33 18.74 -21.20
N GLY A 40 6.04 18.99 -20.96
CA GLY A 40 5.57 19.77 -19.82
C GLY A 40 4.55 19.08 -18.90
N HIS A 41 3.88 18.01 -19.33
CA HIS A 41 2.78 17.42 -18.56
C HIS A 41 3.29 16.42 -17.52
N THR A 42 2.81 16.58 -16.29
CA THR A 42 3.02 15.64 -15.17
C THR A 42 1.68 15.06 -14.72
N GLY A 43 1.60 13.74 -14.58
CA GLY A 43 0.38 13.08 -14.10
C GLY A 43 0.12 13.40 -12.63
N ILE A 44 1.00 12.94 -11.74
CA ILE A 44 0.94 13.22 -10.31
C ILE A 44 2.22 13.96 -9.89
N ALA A 45 2.06 15.09 -9.21
CA ALA A 45 3.15 15.76 -8.50
C ALA A 45 2.94 15.63 -7.00
N MET A 46 4.00 15.27 -6.29
CA MET A 46 4.05 15.20 -4.84
C MET A 46 5.25 16.02 -4.35
N PRO A 47 5.18 17.35 -4.45
CA PRO A 47 6.30 18.24 -4.07
C PRO A 47 6.55 18.22 -2.56
N GLU A 48 5.50 17.97 -1.80
CA GLU A 48 5.50 17.85 -0.34
C GLU A 48 4.51 16.76 0.04
N GLY A 49 4.62 16.25 1.25
CA GLY A 49 3.64 15.29 1.74
C GLY A 49 4.16 14.40 2.87
N GLY A 50 3.30 13.54 3.35
CA GLY A 50 3.57 12.64 4.46
C GLY A 50 4.10 11.28 4.06
N SER A 51 4.56 10.55 5.04
CA SER A 51 4.99 9.16 4.93
C SER A 51 3.78 8.21 4.80
N GLY A 52 4.03 6.98 4.33
CA GLY A 52 3.03 5.93 4.29
C GLY A 52 1.93 6.19 3.26
N THR A 53 2.28 6.81 2.12
CA THR A 53 1.36 6.95 0.99
C THR A 53 1.35 5.68 0.18
N MET A 54 0.18 5.09 0.01
CA MET A 54 -0.07 3.89 -0.78
C MET A 54 -0.80 4.25 -2.07
N MET A 55 -0.26 3.79 -3.20
CA MET A 55 -0.87 3.99 -4.51
C MET A 55 -1.05 2.65 -5.22
N GLY A 56 -2.15 2.49 -5.95
CA GLY A 56 -2.40 1.24 -6.68
C GLY A 56 -3.37 1.39 -7.84
N ASP A 57 -3.30 0.45 -8.80
CA ASP A 57 -4.11 0.46 -10.01
C ASP A 57 -4.08 1.80 -10.74
N LEU A 58 -2.88 2.29 -11.01
CA LEU A 58 -2.68 3.53 -11.72
C LEU A 58 -2.25 3.28 -13.17
N SER A 59 -2.77 4.06 -14.10
CA SER A 59 -2.36 4.03 -15.51
C SER A 59 -2.00 5.42 -15.97
N PHE A 60 -0.82 5.55 -16.59
CA PHE A 60 -0.31 6.80 -17.14
C PHE A 60 -0.06 6.61 -18.63
N ASN A 61 -0.73 7.38 -19.45
CA ASN A 61 -0.62 7.37 -20.90
C ASN A 61 -0.04 8.70 -21.36
N GLY A 62 1.14 8.70 -21.97
CA GLY A 62 1.85 9.91 -22.42
C GLY A 62 2.45 10.72 -21.28
N GLY A 63 2.76 11.98 -21.56
CA GLY A 63 3.31 12.92 -20.59
C GLY A 63 4.84 12.99 -20.52
N ALA A 64 5.34 14.06 -19.95
CA ALA A 64 6.77 14.20 -19.64
C ALA A 64 7.14 13.34 -18.42
N VAL A 65 6.30 13.34 -17.39
CA VAL A 65 6.50 12.59 -16.15
C VAL A 65 5.17 11.97 -15.71
N GLY A 66 5.16 10.66 -15.46
CA GLY A 66 4.00 10.01 -14.88
C GLY A 66 3.79 10.44 -13.43
N ILE A 67 4.75 10.15 -12.56
CA ILE A 67 4.75 10.55 -11.15
C ILE A 67 6.06 11.25 -10.80
N ASN A 68 5.97 12.42 -10.18
CA ASN A 68 7.12 13.12 -9.59
C ASN A 68 7.01 13.11 -8.07
N MET A 69 7.90 12.35 -7.42
CA MET A 69 7.89 12.08 -5.98
C MET A 69 8.97 12.88 -5.27
N ASN A 70 8.61 13.57 -4.20
CA ASN A 70 9.56 14.31 -3.37
C ASN A 70 9.15 14.22 -1.91
N ASN A 71 9.30 13.05 -1.29
CA ASN A 71 8.97 12.85 0.12
C ASN A 71 9.64 11.59 0.70
N GLN A 72 9.06 10.99 1.74
CA GLN A 72 9.70 10.05 2.65
C GLN A 72 9.52 8.58 2.25
N GLN A 73 8.31 8.01 2.41
CA GLN A 73 8.04 6.62 2.14
C GLN A 73 6.81 6.46 1.26
N TYR A 74 6.96 5.70 0.19
CA TYR A 74 5.89 5.42 -0.76
C TYR A 74 5.83 3.95 -1.15
N GLU A 75 4.63 3.46 -1.33
CA GLU A 75 4.38 2.17 -1.96
C GLU A 75 3.49 2.37 -3.20
N ILE A 76 3.95 1.86 -4.35
CA ILE A 76 3.15 1.80 -5.57
C ILE A 76 2.97 0.34 -5.95
N LYS A 77 1.72 -0.13 -5.95
CA LYS A 77 1.33 -1.47 -6.41
C LYS A 77 0.55 -1.39 -7.71
N THR A 78 0.90 -2.25 -8.67
CA THR A 78 0.16 -2.37 -9.94
C THR A 78 -0.06 -1.03 -10.65
N ALA A 79 0.99 -0.52 -11.26
CA ALA A 79 0.91 0.68 -12.11
C ALA A 79 1.48 0.42 -13.50
N THR A 80 0.88 1.06 -14.51
CA THR A 80 1.36 1.02 -15.89
C THR A 80 1.74 2.42 -16.35
N PHE A 81 2.94 2.55 -16.92
CA PHE A 81 3.45 3.77 -17.53
C PHE A 81 3.69 3.50 -19.02
N SER A 82 2.89 4.09 -19.89
CA SER A 82 2.97 3.90 -21.33
C SER A 82 3.19 5.22 -22.05
N GLY A 83 4.31 5.35 -22.77
CA GLY A 83 4.61 6.53 -23.57
C GLY A 83 5.00 7.78 -22.78
N CYS A 84 5.30 7.66 -21.50
CA CYS A 84 5.87 8.74 -20.69
C CYS A 84 7.34 8.96 -21.05
N THR A 85 7.84 10.20 -21.06
CA THR A 85 9.29 10.41 -21.17
C THR A 85 10.00 9.80 -19.95
N THR A 86 9.48 10.06 -18.75
CA THR A 86 9.90 9.42 -17.49
C THR A 86 8.66 8.87 -16.79
N GLY A 87 8.63 7.58 -16.48
CA GLY A 87 7.51 6.98 -15.74
C GLY A 87 7.43 7.52 -14.32
N ILE A 88 8.46 7.28 -13.52
CA ILE A 88 8.56 7.73 -12.13
C ILE A 88 9.84 8.56 -11.96
N ARG A 89 9.70 9.78 -11.51
CA ARG A 89 10.82 10.63 -11.08
C ARG A 89 10.88 10.63 -9.56
N VAL A 90 11.97 10.09 -9.01
CA VAL A 90 12.23 10.07 -7.57
C VAL A 90 13.13 11.27 -7.25
N SER A 91 12.52 12.39 -6.90
CA SER A 91 13.25 13.59 -6.50
C SER A 91 13.78 13.47 -5.07
N HIS A 92 13.04 12.76 -4.20
CA HIS A 92 13.47 12.35 -2.87
C HIS A 92 12.61 11.18 -2.38
N CYS A 93 13.25 10.17 -1.77
CA CYS A 93 12.56 9.05 -1.15
C CYS A 93 13.50 8.30 -0.19
N PHE A 94 13.15 8.21 1.06
CA PHE A 94 13.93 7.41 2.02
C PHE A 94 13.70 5.91 1.84
N ASP A 95 12.46 5.51 1.47
CA ASP A 95 12.08 4.13 1.24
C ASP A 95 10.89 4.05 0.29
N CYS A 96 11.15 3.64 -0.94
CA CYS A 96 10.15 3.50 -1.99
C CYS A 96 10.08 2.06 -2.48
N VAL A 97 8.90 1.47 -2.42
CA VAL A 97 8.61 0.14 -2.95
C VAL A 97 7.70 0.26 -4.17
N PHE A 98 8.21 -0.21 -5.31
CA PHE A 98 7.48 -0.28 -6.57
C PHE A 98 7.24 -1.74 -6.91
N PHE A 99 5.99 -2.17 -6.87
CA PHE A 99 5.61 -3.56 -6.99
C PHE A 99 4.64 -3.78 -8.14
N GLY A 100 4.95 -4.73 -9.04
CA GLY A 100 4.09 -5.05 -10.17
C GLY A 100 3.97 -3.91 -11.18
N ILE A 101 5.04 -3.18 -11.43
CA ILE A 101 5.06 -2.05 -12.35
C ILE A 101 5.32 -2.52 -13.78
N THR A 102 4.57 -1.95 -14.72
CA THR A 102 4.78 -2.16 -16.15
C THR A 102 5.22 -0.85 -16.80
N PHE A 103 6.37 -0.88 -17.48
CA PHE A 103 6.87 0.23 -18.28
C PHE A 103 6.84 -0.13 -19.77
N GLU A 104 6.21 0.73 -20.58
CA GLU A 104 6.10 0.53 -22.02
C GLU A 104 6.34 1.85 -22.77
N TYR A 105 7.22 1.81 -23.78
CA TYR A 105 7.50 2.98 -24.62
C TYR A 105 7.96 4.22 -23.85
N ASN A 106 8.74 4.04 -22.78
CA ASN A 106 9.31 5.12 -22.00
C ASN A 106 10.78 5.36 -22.39
N ASN A 107 11.26 6.61 -22.26
CA ASN A 107 12.70 6.83 -22.32
C ASN A 107 13.37 6.31 -21.03
N ILE A 108 12.78 6.66 -19.88
CA ILE A 108 13.22 6.22 -18.55
C ILE A 108 12.01 5.69 -17.78
N GLY A 109 12.13 4.50 -17.19
CA GLY A 109 11.12 3.95 -16.28
C GLY A 109 11.13 4.69 -14.94
N ILE A 110 12.25 4.60 -14.22
CA ILE A 110 12.47 5.25 -12.92
C ILE A 110 13.73 6.09 -13.00
N ASP A 111 13.62 7.37 -12.69
CA ASP A 111 14.77 8.27 -12.56
C ASP A 111 15.01 8.60 -11.08
N MET A 112 16.05 7.99 -10.49
CA MET A 112 16.51 8.25 -9.13
C MET A 112 17.89 8.90 -9.11
N SER A 113 18.33 9.51 -10.22
CA SER A 113 19.66 10.10 -10.36
C SER A 113 19.79 11.52 -9.78
N LEU A 114 18.70 12.08 -9.26
CA LEU A 114 18.68 13.48 -8.80
C LEU A 114 19.34 13.68 -7.42
N ARG A 115 19.40 12.65 -6.59
CA ARG A 115 19.97 12.71 -5.22
C ARG A 115 20.68 11.42 -4.87
N LYS A 116 21.49 11.47 -3.80
CA LYS A 116 22.33 10.34 -3.33
C LYS A 116 21.72 9.57 -2.15
N ASP A 117 20.65 10.09 -1.54
CA ASP A 117 20.06 9.60 -0.29
C ASP A 117 18.69 8.97 -0.55
N GLN A 118 18.64 7.99 -1.46
CA GLN A 118 17.38 7.37 -1.88
C GLN A 118 17.45 5.85 -1.76
N SER A 119 16.37 5.22 -1.32
CA SER A 119 16.20 3.78 -1.36
C SER A 119 15.01 3.39 -2.22
N VAL A 120 15.26 2.57 -3.23
CA VAL A 120 14.24 2.10 -4.18
C VAL A 120 14.29 0.59 -4.27
N VAL A 121 13.13 -0.04 -4.15
CA VAL A 121 12.93 -1.48 -4.37
C VAL A 121 11.94 -1.65 -5.52
N LEU A 122 12.33 -2.36 -6.58
CA LEU A 122 11.51 -2.70 -7.73
C LEU A 122 11.25 -4.21 -7.75
N LEU A 123 9.99 -4.61 -7.52
CA LEU A 123 9.59 -6.01 -7.39
C LEU A 123 8.62 -6.44 -8.48
N ASP A 124 8.73 -7.68 -8.95
CA ASP A 124 7.74 -8.36 -9.82
C ASP A 124 7.30 -7.55 -11.04
N SER A 125 8.21 -6.75 -11.59
CA SER A 125 7.93 -5.72 -12.59
C SER A 125 8.39 -6.12 -13.98
N THR A 126 7.89 -5.42 -15.00
CA THR A 126 8.23 -5.71 -16.40
C THR A 126 8.50 -4.41 -17.16
N ALA A 127 9.31 -4.50 -18.21
CA ALA A 127 9.48 -3.39 -19.13
C ALA A 127 9.64 -3.88 -20.58
N SER A 128 9.12 -3.13 -21.54
CA SER A 128 9.32 -3.34 -22.97
C SER A 128 9.39 -2.01 -23.72
N ASN A 129 10.27 -1.92 -24.73
CA ASN A 129 10.49 -0.70 -25.50
C ASN A 129 10.83 0.52 -24.61
N VAL A 130 11.74 0.32 -23.65
CA VAL A 130 12.17 1.33 -22.71
C VAL A 130 13.67 1.60 -22.91
N GLY A 131 14.06 2.86 -22.95
CA GLY A 131 15.48 3.22 -23.06
C GLY A 131 16.28 2.71 -21.85
N THR A 132 15.92 3.16 -20.66
CA THR A 132 16.53 2.72 -19.40
C THR A 132 15.44 2.48 -18.36
N VAL A 133 15.42 1.30 -17.72
CA VAL A 133 14.38 1.03 -16.72
C VAL A 133 14.64 1.81 -15.43
N VAL A 134 15.88 1.80 -14.92
CA VAL A 134 16.25 2.61 -13.76
C VAL A 134 17.52 3.42 -14.09
N ASN A 135 17.40 4.73 -13.99
CA ASN A 135 18.52 5.66 -14.10
C ASN A 135 18.98 6.10 -12.69
N THR A 136 20.25 5.91 -12.38
CA THR A 136 20.85 6.21 -11.06
C THR A 136 22.20 6.89 -11.18
N LEU A 137 22.83 7.21 -10.07
CA LEU A 137 24.17 7.79 -10.01
C LEU A 137 25.25 6.71 -10.03
N ALA A 138 26.40 7.00 -10.63
CA ALA A 138 27.51 6.05 -10.82
C ALA A 138 28.18 5.64 -9.51
N GLU A 139 28.24 6.52 -8.55
CA GLU A 139 28.86 6.24 -7.25
C GLU A 139 27.85 6.53 -6.16
N GLN A 140 27.18 5.48 -5.73
CA GLN A 140 26.28 5.53 -4.58
C GLN A 140 27.14 5.48 -3.30
N THR A 141 27.77 6.60 -2.98
CA THR A 141 28.40 6.80 -1.69
C THR A 141 27.39 7.49 -0.77
N GLY A 142 27.07 6.89 0.34
CA GLY A 142 26.06 7.39 1.26
C GLY A 142 24.98 6.34 1.50
N ASP A 143 23.76 6.76 1.77
CA ASP A 143 22.69 5.89 2.23
C ASP A 143 21.77 5.36 1.11
N SER A 144 22.11 5.61 -0.17
CA SER A 144 21.30 5.15 -1.30
C SER A 144 21.40 3.65 -1.54
N SER A 145 20.28 3.04 -1.90
CA SER A 145 20.20 1.65 -2.31
C SER A 145 19.18 1.44 -3.44
N LEU A 146 19.47 0.48 -4.32
CA LEU A 146 18.56 -0.01 -5.34
C LEU A 146 18.53 -1.53 -5.28
N VAL A 147 17.33 -2.06 -5.10
CA VAL A 147 17.06 -3.50 -5.17
C VAL A 147 16.10 -3.77 -6.30
N ILE A 148 16.45 -4.70 -7.18
CA ILE A 148 15.55 -5.19 -8.24
C ILE A 148 15.38 -6.68 -8.06
N GLU A 149 14.14 -7.15 -7.92
CA GLU A 149 13.85 -8.56 -7.73
C GLU A 149 12.73 -9.03 -8.67
N ASN A 150 12.94 -10.19 -9.31
CA ASN A 150 11.98 -10.81 -10.22
C ASN A 150 11.48 -9.82 -11.30
N PHE A 151 12.43 -9.21 -11.99
CA PHE A 151 12.15 -8.30 -13.08
C PHE A 151 12.27 -9.00 -14.44
N VAL A 152 11.29 -8.78 -15.32
CA VAL A 152 11.29 -9.33 -16.68
C VAL A 152 11.59 -8.25 -17.71
N ALA A 153 12.74 -8.38 -18.35
CA ALA A 153 13.13 -7.53 -19.48
C ALA A 153 12.51 -8.09 -20.79
N GLY A 154 11.57 -7.33 -21.36
CA GLY A 154 11.02 -7.59 -22.68
C GLY A 154 11.94 -7.09 -23.80
N SER A 155 11.42 -7.01 -25.02
CA SER A 155 12.15 -6.50 -26.18
C SER A 155 12.31 -4.98 -26.13
N GLY A 156 13.32 -4.46 -26.88
CA GLY A 156 13.50 -3.03 -27.09
C GLY A 156 14.03 -2.24 -25.88
N LEU A 157 14.71 -2.90 -24.92
CA LEU A 157 15.42 -2.26 -23.83
C LEU A 157 16.87 -1.95 -24.23
N THR A 158 17.36 -0.76 -23.88
CA THR A 158 18.80 -0.43 -23.99
C THR A 158 19.53 -0.84 -22.71
N SER A 159 18.93 -0.60 -21.54
CA SER A 159 19.51 -0.93 -20.24
C SER A 159 18.43 -1.19 -19.21
N VAL A 160 18.67 -2.12 -18.28
CA VAL A 160 17.84 -2.24 -17.07
C VAL A 160 18.28 -1.23 -16.03
N VAL A 161 19.58 -1.13 -15.75
CA VAL A 161 20.11 -0.06 -14.89
C VAL A 161 21.21 0.69 -15.61
N SER A 162 21.09 2.01 -15.66
CA SER A 162 22.13 2.92 -16.10
C SER A 162 22.59 3.79 -14.93
N ALA A 163 23.89 3.82 -14.70
CA ALA A 163 24.52 4.66 -13.69
C ALA A 163 25.33 5.76 -14.38
N SER A 164 24.88 7.02 -14.25
CA SER A 164 25.49 8.19 -14.92
C SER A 164 25.75 7.95 -16.42
N GLY A 165 24.79 7.38 -17.12
CA GLY A 165 24.85 7.11 -18.57
C GLY A 165 25.57 5.81 -18.96
N THR A 166 26.12 5.07 -18.01
CA THR A 166 26.75 3.76 -18.28
C THR A 166 25.80 2.64 -17.91
N SER A 167 25.51 1.72 -18.84
CA SER A 167 24.70 0.53 -18.54
C SER A 167 25.49 -0.42 -17.63
N ILE A 168 24.95 -0.69 -16.45
CA ILE A 168 25.54 -1.59 -15.45
C ILE A 168 24.75 -2.88 -15.24
N LEU A 169 23.49 -2.93 -15.76
CA LEU A 169 22.67 -4.12 -15.76
C LEU A 169 21.83 -4.18 -17.03
N ALA A 170 21.82 -5.35 -17.68
CA ALA A 170 20.97 -5.65 -18.83
C ALA A 170 20.31 -7.02 -18.66
N GLY A 171 19.11 -7.20 -19.27
CA GLY A 171 18.37 -8.45 -19.22
C GLY A 171 17.52 -8.63 -17.95
N SER A 172 16.82 -9.76 -17.89
CA SER A 172 15.91 -10.07 -16.77
C SER A 172 16.67 -10.39 -15.49
N VAL A 173 16.05 -10.10 -14.35
CA VAL A 173 16.58 -10.32 -13.00
C VAL A 173 15.67 -11.30 -12.27
N PRO A 174 15.96 -12.61 -12.28
CA PRO A 174 15.09 -13.61 -11.66
C PRO A 174 15.20 -13.69 -10.14
N SER A 175 16.27 -13.15 -9.56
CA SER A 175 16.52 -13.06 -8.12
C SER A 175 16.86 -11.62 -7.73
N ALA A 176 17.22 -11.34 -6.49
CA ALA A 176 17.54 -9.97 -6.09
C ALA A 176 18.88 -9.51 -6.65
N TRP A 177 18.90 -8.36 -7.31
CA TRP A 177 20.08 -7.64 -7.71
C TRP A 177 20.18 -6.34 -6.91
N VAL A 178 21.35 -6.05 -6.33
CA VAL A 178 21.53 -4.95 -5.38
C VAL A 178 22.65 -4.02 -5.87
N TYR A 179 22.37 -2.72 -5.86
CA TYR A 179 23.33 -1.66 -6.13
C TYR A 179 23.21 -0.57 -5.06
N GLY A 180 24.34 -0.13 -4.49
CA GLY A 180 24.36 0.80 -3.36
C GLY A 180 24.61 0.10 -2.03
N ASN A 181 24.26 0.71 -0.92
CA ASN A 181 24.57 0.15 0.41
C ASN A 181 23.67 -1.00 0.80
N ALA A 182 24.28 -2.09 1.25
CA ALA A 182 23.60 -3.23 1.85
C ALA A 182 24.02 -3.40 3.32
N TYR A 183 23.05 -3.65 4.18
CA TYR A 183 23.26 -3.84 5.61
C TYR A 183 22.92 -5.28 5.98
N THR A 184 23.83 -5.95 6.67
CA THR A 184 23.61 -7.33 7.13
C THR A 184 23.62 -7.39 8.67
N PRO A 185 22.82 -8.24 9.30
CA PRO A 185 22.87 -8.44 10.75
C PRO A 185 24.30 -8.79 11.22
N GLY A 186 24.81 -8.02 12.19
CA GLY A 186 26.18 -8.17 12.70
C GLY A 186 27.31 -7.62 11.79
N GLY A 187 26.94 -7.03 10.66
CA GLY A 187 27.88 -6.35 9.77
C GLY A 187 28.23 -4.93 10.23
N PRO A 188 29.08 -4.21 9.48
CA PRO A 188 29.42 -2.81 9.77
C PRO A 188 28.19 -1.92 9.80
N SER A 189 28.12 -0.98 10.74
CA SER A 189 27.03 0.01 10.81
C SER A 189 26.95 0.94 9.58
N SER A 190 28.04 1.08 8.86
CA SER A 190 28.12 1.82 7.58
C SER A 190 27.57 1.02 6.39
N GLY A 191 27.21 -0.26 6.60
CA GLY A 191 26.88 -1.16 5.49
C GLY A 191 28.08 -1.54 4.63
N SER A 192 27.82 -2.23 3.55
CA SER A 192 28.81 -2.53 2.49
C SER A 192 28.26 -2.10 1.14
N HIS A 193 29.05 -1.34 0.38
CA HIS A 193 28.65 -0.88 -0.95
C HIS A 193 28.67 -2.05 -1.95
N GLN A 194 27.56 -2.22 -2.66
CA GLN A 194 27.37 -3.23 -3.70
C GLN A 194 27.39 -2.58 -5.08
N THR A 195 28.16 -3.13 -6.00
CA THR A 195 28.29 -2.61 -7.38
C THR A 195 27.55 -3.48 -8.39
N GLY A 196 26.37 -3.97 -8.02
CA GLY A 196 25.58 -4.87 -8.86
C GLY A 196 25.71 -6.34 -8.46
N THR A 197 25.53 -6.65 -7.19
CA THR A 197 25.62 -8.02 -6.65
C THR A 197 24.27 -8.71 -6.72
N THR A 198 24.26 -9.97 -7.18
CA THR A 198 23.05 -10.81 -7.20
C THR A 198 23.01 -11.70 -5.97
N TYR A 199 21.86 -11.71 -5.30
CA TYR A 199 21.56 -12.55 -4.14
C TYR A 199 20.45 -13.53 -4.46
N ALA A 200 20.59 -14.78 -4.03
CA ALA A 200 19.47 -15.71 -4.05
C ALA A 200 18.53 -15.39 -2.88
N THR A 201 17.36 -14.89 -3.19
CA THR A 201 16.31 -14.62 -2.21
C THR A 201 15.26 -15.73 -2.27
N PRO A 202 15.10 -16.54 -1.20
CA PRO A 202 14.05 -17.55 -1.18
C PRO A 202 12.68 -16.86 -1.08
N ARG A 203 11.84 -17.09 -2.08
CA ARG A 203 10.46 -16.60 -2.10
C ARG A 203 9.54 -17.74 -1.66
N SER A 204 8.84 -17.57 -0.53
CA SER A 204 7.93 -18.60 -0.04
C SER A 204 6.77 -18.81 -1.00
N SER A 205 6.55 -20.05 -1.44
CA SER A 205 5.44 -20.39 -2.34
C SER A 205 4.06 -20.03 -1.78
N SER A 206 3.93 -19.96 -0.46
CA SER A 206 2.68 -19.54 0.20
C SER A 206 2.34 -18.06 0.01
N LEU A 207 3.30 -17.24 -0.41
CA LEU A 207 3.11 -15.81 -0.68
C LEU A 207 2.99 -15.51 -2.18
N LEU A 208 3.12 -16.53 -3.03
CA LEU A 208 3.18 -16.34 -4.48
C LEU A 208 1.90 -16.78 -5.18
N LEU A 209 1.52 -16.01 -6.19
CA LEU A 209 0.56 -16.38 -7.22
C LEU A 209 1.25 -16.22 -8.59
N ASN A 210 1.32 -17.30 -9.39
CA ASN A 210 2.00 -17.29 -10.70
C ASN A 210 3.45 -16.78 -10.65
N GLY A 211 4.21 -17.13 -9.60
CA GLY A 211 5.61 -16.74 -9.43
C GLY A 211 5.86 -15.30 -9.00
N LYS A 212 4.82 -14.52 -8.76
CA LYS A 212 4.86 -13.16 -8.22
C LYS A 212 4.27 -13.12 -6.82
N TYR A 213 4.69 -12.18 -5.99
CA TYR A 213 3.99 -11.94 -4.73
C TYR A 213 2.54 -11.57 -5.01
N PHE A 214 1.65 -12.13 -4.22
CA PHE A 214 0.24 -11.84 -4.36
C PHE A 214 -0.06 -10.38 -4.01
N ALA A 215 -0.75 -9.69 -4.91
CA ALA A 215 -1.31 -8.37 -4.67
C ALA A 215 -2.77 -8.35 -5.10
N MET A 216 -3.59 -7.67 -4.34
CA MET A 216 -4.99 -7.47 -4.61
C MET A 216 -5.38 -6.06 -4.17
N GLN A 217 -6.21 -5.40 -4.95
CA GLN A 217 -6.82 -4.14 -4.55
C GLN A 217 -7.91 -4.36 -3.48
N PRO A 218 -8.27 -3.32 -2.71
CA PRO A 218 -9.41 -3.40 -1.80
C PRO A 218 -10.64 -3.93 -2.51
N PRO A 219 -11.40 -4.86 -1.92
CA PRO A 219 -12.66 -5.31 -2.49
C PRO A 219 -13.64 -4.13 -2.60
N THR A 220 -14.14 -3.87 -3.81
CA THR A 220 -15.09 -2.77 -4.05
C THR A 220 -16.53 -3.18 -3.79
N TYR A 221 -16.81 -4.47 -3.81
CA TYR A 221 -18.18 -5.05 -3.70
C TYR A 221 -19.21 -4.43 -4.67
N GLN A 222 -18.74 -3.91 -5.80
CA GLN A 222 -19.58 -3.25 -6.81
C GLN A 222 -20.65 -4.15 -7.43
N ASP A 223 -20.45 -5.46 -7.37
CA ASP A 223 -21.39 -6.48 -7.87
C ASP A 223 -22.47 -6.85 -6.82
N PHE A 224 -22.42 -6.25 -5.65
CA PHE A 224 -23.41 -6.45 -4.58
C PHE A 224 -24.47 -5.35 -4.62
N ASP A 225 -25.74 -5.75 -4.55
CA ASP A 225 -26.85 -4.80 -4.40
C ASP A 225 -26.75 -4.02 -3.08
N VAL A 226 -27.24 -2.78 -3.08
CA VAL A 226 -27.22 -1.92 -1.87
C VAL A 226 -27.92 -2.58 -0.67
N SER A 227 -28.93 -3.41 -0.92
CA SER A 227 -29.61 -4.19 0.13
C SER A 227 -28.72 -5.24 0.81
N GLN A 228 -27.55 -5.53 0.24
CA GLN A 228 -26.57 -6.42 0.84
C GLN A 228 -25.68 -5.71 1.89
N PHE A 229 -25.77 -4.39 1.99
CA PHE A 229 -25.03 -3.61 2.99
C PHE A 229 -25.88 -3.36 4.22
N ILE A 230 -25.30 -3.60 5.39
CA ILE A 230 -25.90 -3.29 6.69
C ILE A 230 -25.14 -2.13 7.32
N ASN A 231 -25.76 -0.97 7.41
CA ASN A 231 -25.27 0.13 8.21
C ASN A 231 -25.47 -0.20 9.70
N VAL A 232 -24.36 -0.41 10.43
CA VAL A 232 -24.44 -0.85 11.84
C VAL A 232 -25.15 0.15 12.74
N LYS A 233 -25.17 1.45 12.40
CA LYS A 233 -25.90 2.48 13.14
C LYS A 233 -27.40 2.52 12.84
N GLN A 234 -27.91 1.75 11.87
CA GLN A 234 -29.30 1.79 11.43
C GLN A 234 -30.08 0.50 11.75
N VAL A 235 -29.52 -0.38 12.57
CA VAL A 235 -30.20 -1.61 13.00
C VAL A 235 -31.08 -1.32 14.21
N ALA A 236 -32.37 -1.16 13.99
CA ALA A 236 -33.31 -0.63 14.97
C ALA A 236 -33.35 -1.38 16.33
N HIS A 237 -33.13 -2.69 16.35
CA HIS A 237 -33.17 -3.50 17.58
C HIS A 237 -31.83 -3.52 18.34
N TYR A 238 -30.75 -3.05 17.72
CA TYR A 238 -29.40 -3.04 18.28
C TYR A 238 -28.78 -1.67 18.03
N PRO A 239 -29.14 -0.64 18.83
CA PRO A 239 -28.66 0.71 18.63
C PRO A 239 -27.14 0.79 18.84
N VAL A 240 -26.41 1.20 17.81
CA VAL A 240 -24.96 1.44 17.81
C VAL A 240 -24.72 2.92 17.60
N TYR A 241 -23.92 3.53 18.47
CA TYR A 241 -23.74 4.97 18.52
C TYR A 241 -22.44 5.42 17.80
N GLY A 242 -21.33 4.75 18.05
CA GLY A 242 -20.03 5.16 17.49
C GLY A 242 -19.68 6.61 17.83
N ASP A 243 -20.00 7.03 19.06
CA ASP A 243 -19.87 8.41 19.55
C ASP A 243 -18.59 8.63 20.39
N GLY A 244 -17.77 7.60 20.57
CA GLY A 244 -16.55 7.63 21.36
C GLY A 244 -16.76 7.56 22.87
N SER A 245 -17.99 7.31 23.34
CA SER A 245 -18.31 7.27 24.75
C SER A 245 -19.22 6.10 25.15
N THR A 246 -20.18 5.75 24.32
CA THR A 246 -21.14 4.66 24.58
C THR A 246 -20.50 3.32 24.27
N ASP A 247 -20.71 2.34 25.16
CA ASP A 247 -20.29 0.96 24.91
C ASP A 247 -21.19 0.31 23.86
N ASP A 248 -20.63 0.05 22.70
CA ASP A 248 -21.33 -0.54 21.56
C ASP A 248 -21.15 -2.09 21.49
N THR A 249 -20.45 -2.71 22.44
CA THR A 249 -19.99 -4.11 22.38
C THR A 249 -21.11 -5.10 22.09
N ASP A 250 -22.15 -5.12 22.94
CA ASP A 250 -23.21 -6.12 22.87
C ASP A 250 -24.03 -5.97 21.59
N ASN A 251 -24.35 -4.73 21.22
CA ASN A 251 -25.13 -4.43 20.03
C ASN A 251 -24.37 -4.77 18.77
N LEU A 252 -23.06 -4.44 18.70
CA LEU A 252 -22.21 -4.84 17.59
C LEU A 252 -22.09 -6.36 17.48
N ASN A 253 -21.86 -7.08 18.57
CA ASN A 253 -21.78 -8.55 18.54
C ASN A 253 -23.09 -9.18 18.05
N ASN A 254 -24.26 -8.64 18.45
CA ASN A 254 -25.55 -9.10 17.94
C ASN A 254 -25.71 -8.86 16.44
N ILE A 255 -25.32 -7.67 15.95
CA ILE A 255 -25.34 -7.33 14.52
C ILE A 255 -24.42 -8.24 13.73
N ILE A 256 -23.19 -8.42 14.20
CA ILE A 256 -22.20 -9.29 13.57
C ILE A 256 -22.72 -10.73 13.50
N ALA A 257 -23.25 -11.26 14.59
CA ALA A 257 -23.78 -12.63 14.65
C ALA A 257 -24.94 -12.87 13.67
N ILE A 258 -25.78 -11.86 13.43
CA ILE A 258 -26.95 -11.97 12.54
C ILE A 258 -26.55 -11.82 11.07
N TYR A 259 -25.67 -10.88 10.75
CA TYR A 259 -25.45 -10.43 9.37
C TYR A 259 -24.10 -10.86 8.77
N ALA A 260 -23.08 -11.16 9.56
CA ALA A 260 -21.80 -11.61 9.03
C ALA A 260 -21.96 -12.91 8.21
N GLY A 261 -21.27 -12.99 7.11
CA GLY A 261 -21.39 -14.11 6.16
C GLY A 261 -22.53 -13.98 5.14
N CYS A 262 -23.56 -13.20 5.43
CA CYS A 262 -24.70 -12.96 4.54
C CYS A 262 -24.72 -11.54 3.95
N LYS A 263 -24.18 -10.58 4.66
CA LYS A 263 -24.18 -9.15 4.32
C LYS A 263 -22.78 -8.57 4.47
N ILE A 264 -22.61 -7.37 3.92
CA ILE A 264 -21.44 -6.53 4.12
C ILE A 264 -21.76 -5.57 5.28
N LEU A 265 -20.94 -5.58 6.31
CA LEU A 265 -21.09 -4.71 7.47
C LEU A 265 -20.42 -3.36 7.17
N PHE A 266 -21.22 -2.33 7.08
CA PHE A 266 -20.75 -0.96 6.89
C PHE A 266 -20.74 -0.22 8.22
N PHE A 267 -19.57 0.23 8.61
CA PHE A 267 -19.32 1.05 9.78
C PHE A 267 -19.23 2.52 9.35
N PRO A 268 -20.26 3.35 9.51
CA PRO A 268 -20.15 4.78 9.27
C PRO A 268 -19.08 5.43 10.15
N HIS A 269 -18.64 6.61 9.74
CA HIS A 269 -17.67 7.38 10.53
C HIS A 269 -18.08 7.47 12.00
N GLY A 270 -17.11 7.23 12.88
CA GLY A 270 -17.30 7.26 14.32
C GLY A 270 -16.25 6.45 15.07
N THR A 271 -16.29 6.55 16.40
CA THR A 271 -15.47 5.77 17.33
C THR A 271 -16.37 4.85 18.13
N TYR A 272 -16.31 3.57 17.83
CA TYR A 272 -17.09 2.50 18.47
C TYR A 272 -16.32 1.98 19.67
N MET A 273 -16.80 2.33 20.87
CA MET A 273 -16.16 1.90 22.10
C MET A 273 -16.57 0.46 22.43
N VAL A 274 -15.60 -0.37 22.79
CA VAL A 274 -15.86 -1.78 23.12
C VAL A 274 -15.14 -2.18 24.42
N THR A 275 -15.88 -2.91 25.26
CA THR A 275 -15.41 -3.36 26.58
C THR A 275 -15.04 -4.84 26.63
N SER A 276 -15.32 -5.59 25.56
CA SER A 276 -14.94 -6.99 25.39
C SER A 276 -14.80 -7.34 23.89
N THR A 277 -14.49 -8.59 23.60
CA THR A 277 -14.19 -9.06 22.23
C THR A 277 -15.37 -8.88 21.28
N LEU A 278 -15.11 -8.28 20.11
CA LEU A 278 -15.96 -8.38 18.93
C LEU A 278 -15.52 -9.59 18.11
N TYR A 279 -16.45 -10.52 17.90
CA TYR A 279 -16.19 -11.75 17.15
C TYR A 279 -16.77 -11.70 15.74
N PHE A 280 -15.89 -11.72 14.74
CA PHE A 280 -16.22 -11.76 13.32
C PHE A 280 -16.05 -13.20 12.77
N PRO A 281 -17.12 -13.94 12.50
CA PRO A 281 -17.05 -15.32 12.00
C PRO A 281 -16.54 -15.36 10.54
N ALA A 282 -16.28 -16.59 10.07
CA ALA A 282 -16.00 -16.83 8.65
C ALA A 282 -17.14 -16.30 7.75
N GLY A 283 -16.77 -15.63 6.67
CA GLY A 283 -17.70 -14.93 5.77
C GLY A 283 -17.81 -13.43 6.03
N SER A 284 -17.16 -12.90 7.05
CA SER A 284 -17.22 -11.48 7.38
C SER A 284 -16.61 -10.58 6.32
N ARG A 285 -17.37 -9.56 5.90
CA ARG A 285 -16.94 -8.46 5.04
C ARG A 285 -17.29 -7.16 5.75
N VAL A 286 -16.26 -6.35 6.02
CA VAL A 286 -16.35 -5.14 6.85
C VAL A 286 -15.77 -3.97 6.08
N ILE A 287 -16.53 -2.89 6.00
CA ILE A 287 -16.08 -1.63 5.38
C ILE A 287 -16.30 -0.49 6.36
N GLY A 288 -15.29 0.30 6.61
CA GLY A 288 -15.37 1.57 7.32
C GLY A 288 -15.61 2.74 6.39
N GLU A 289 -15.96 3.87 6.97
CA GLU A 289 -16.02 5.17 6.29
C GLU A 289 -14.84 6.03 6.73
N ALA A 290 -13.77 6.06 5.93
CA ALA A 290 -12.57 6.85 6.18
C ALA A 290 -11.99 6.64 7.61
N TRP A 291 -11.66 5.38 7.92
CA TRP A 291 -11.11 4.94 9.21
C TRP A 291 -12.10 5.01 10.38
N SER A 292 -13.24 4.43 10.19
CA SER A 292 -14.15 4.14 11.31
C SER A 292 -13.39 3.37 12.39
N THR A 293 -13.44 3.88 13.62
CA THR A 293 -12.53 3.44 14.68
C THR A 293 -13.23 2.46 15.61
N ILE A 294 -12.65 1.28 15.84
CA ILE A 294 -12.98 0.40 16.97
C ILE A 294 -11.94 0.64 18.06
N SER A 295 -12.37 1.02 19.24
CA SER A 295 -11.51 1.42 20.34
C SER A 295 -11.83 0.63 21.61
N ALA A 296 -10.83 -0.12 22.12
CA ALA A 296 -10.98 -0.84 23.39
C ALA A 296 -11.02 0.11 24.57
N THR A 297 -11.86 -0.24 25.56
CA THR A 297 -11.92 0.42 26.87
C THR A 297 -12.31 -0.59 27.96
N GLY A 298 -12.12 -0.24 29.23
CA GLY A 298 -12.61 -1.02 30.36
C GLY A 298 -11.65 -2.08 30.89
N SER A 299 -12.02 -2.62 32.06
CA SER A 299 -11.13 -3.45 32.90
C SER A 299 -10.73 -4.80 32.31
N ASN A 300 -11.52 -5.33 31.35
CA ASN A 300 -11.21 -6.61 30.72
C ASN A 300 -9.85 -6.59 29.98
N PHE A 301 -9.43 -5.41 29.54
CA PHE A 301 -8.20 -5.22 28.78
C PHE A 301 -6.99 -4.74 29.63
N TYR A 302 -7.10 -4.67 30.94
CA TYR A 302 -6.00 -4.15 31.79
C TYR A 302 -4.93 -5.17 32.14
N ASN A 303 -5.30 -6.47 32.19
CA ASN A 303 -4.40 -7.48 32.75
C ASN A 303 -3.42 -8.06 31.69
N PRO A 304 -2.13 -7.71 31.71
CA PRO A 304 -1.15 -8.25 30.79
C PRO A 304 -0.85 -9.76 30.98
N ASP A 305 -1.12 -10.32 32.18
CA ASP A 305 -0.94 -11.74 32.45
C ASP A 305 -2.10 -12.60 31.94
N ALA A 306 -3.24 -11.96 31.59
CA ALA A 306 -4.39 -12.59 30.98
C ALA A 306 -4.95 -11.64 29.90
N PRO A 307 -4.25 -11.53 28.77
CA PRO A 307 -4.61 -10.58 27.72
C PRO A 307 -5.95 -10.98 27.05
N GLU A 308 -6.75 -9.95 26.73
CA GLU A 308 -8.03 -10.11 26.05
C GLU A 308 -7.97 -9.54 24.63
N VAL A 309 -8.60 -10.22 23.68
CA VAL A 309 -8.64 -9.83 22.28
C VAL A 309 -9.80 -8.84 22.04
N MET A 310 -9.52 -7.66 21.49
CA MET A 310 -10.54 -6.69 21.13
C MET A 310 -11.34 -7.12 19.88
N VAL A 311 -10.64 -7.47 18.81
CA VAL A 311 -11.26 -7.94 17.55
C VAL A 311 -10.72 -9.31 17.20
N LYS A 312 -11.62 -10.27 17.07
CA LYS A 312 -11.29 -11.65 16.72
C LYS A 312 -11.91 -12.04 15.39
N ALA A 313 -11.10 -12.31 14.39
CA ALA A 313 -11.53 -12.77 13.08
C ALA A 313 -11.37 -14.29 12.97
N GLY A 314 -12.51 -14.99 13.04
CA GLY A 314 -12.59 -16.44 12.98
C GLY A 314 -12.17 -17.16 14.26
N ALA A 315 -12.52 -18.45 14.36
CA ALA A 315 -12.04 -19.37 15.35
C ALA A 315 -10.89 -20.23 14.79
N SER A 316 -10.13 -20.86 15.69
CA SER A 316 -9.03 -21.75 15.30
C SER A 316 -9.52 -22.87 14.39
N GLY A 317 -8.96 -22.97 13.19
CA GLY A 317 -9.33 -23.96 12.18
C GLY A 317 -10.40 -23.49 11.18
N ASP A 318 -10.97 -22.31 11.36
CA ASP A 318 -11.91 -21.74 10.40
C ASP A 318 -11.27 -21.49 9.04
N LYS A 319 -12.08 -21.66 7.99
CA LYS A 319 -11.73 -21.33 6.60
C LYS A 319 -12.82 -20.51 5.96
N GLY A 320 -12.41 -19.50 5.17
CA GLY A 320 -13.36 -18.65 4.46
C GLY A 320 -12.91 -17.22 4.33
N ILE A 321 -13.85 -16.31 4.26
CA ILE A 321 -13.62 -14.89 4.02
C ILE A 321 -13.56 -14.14 5.35
N ALA A 322 -12.58 -13.26 5.49
CA ALA A 322 -12.50 -12.22 6.51
C ALA A 322 -11.83 -10.98 5.89
N GLN A 323 -12.63 -10.05 5.41
CA GLN A 323 -12.15 -8.87 4.69
C GLN A 323 -12.51 -7.60 5.46
N PHE A 324 -11.51 -6.76 5.70
CA PHE A 324 -11.65 -5.49 6.41
C PHE A 324 -11.04 -4.37 5.58
N SER A 325 -11.79 -3.30 5.37
CA SER A 325 -11.32 -2.12 4.64
C SER A 325 -11.65 -0.84 5.39
N ASP A 326 -10.75 0.14 5.33
CA ASP A 326 -10.96 1.50 5.82
C ASP A 326 -11.30 1.61 7.32
N MET A 327 -10.70 0.74 8.13
CA MET A 327 -10.90 0.66 9.58
C MET A 327 -9.67 1.12 10.35
N LEU A 328 -9.87 1.64 11.55
CA LEU A 328 -8.82 1.89 12.54
C LEU A 328 -9.10 1.11 13.81
N PHE A 329 -8.12 0.36 14.29
CA PHE A 329 -8.14 -0.37 15.56
C PHE A 329 -7.20 0.30 16.56
N THR A 330 -7.72 0.65 17.74
CA THR A 330 -6.94 1.37 18.76
C THR A 330 -7.44 1.08 20.16
N VAL A 331 -6.88 1.76 21.13
CA VAL A 331 -7.30 1.75 22.53
C VAL A 331 -7.63 3.18 22.99
N ALA A 332 -8.63 3.32 23.85
CA ALA A 332 -9.02 4.61 24.40
C ALA A 332 -8.18 5.02 25.63
N ASP A 333 -7.44 4.08 26.21
CA ASP A 333 -6.66 4.26 27.43
C ASP A 333 -5.40 3.38 27.39
N VAL A 334 -4.58 3.41 28.42
CA VAL A 334 -3.43 2.51 28.56
C VAL A 334 -3.93 1.11 28.98
N LEU A 335 -4.12 0.23 28.03
CA LEU A 335 -4.68 -1.12 28.21
C LEU A 335 -3.60 -2.17 27.96
N GLN A 336 -2.82 -2.50 28.98
CA GLN A 336 -1.63 -3.37 28.88
C GLN A 336 -1.97 -4.81 28.45
N GLY A 337 -3.17 -5.29 28.70
CA GLY A 337 -3.66 -6.61 28.33
C GLY A 337 -4.49 -6.64 27.03
N CYS A 338 -4.55 -5.55 26.25
CA CYS A 338 -5.34 -5.52 25.04
C CYS A 338 -4.57 -6.07 23.85
N ILE A 339 -5.13 -7.09 23.18
CA ILE A 339 -4.72 -7.54 21.85
C ILE A 339 -5.69 -6.92 20.85
N LEU A 340 -5.21 -6.00 20.00
CA LEU A 340 -6.08 -5.27 19.07
C LEU A 340 -6.78 -6.17 18.07
N LEU A 341 -6.06 -7.16 17.50
CA LEU A 341 -6.59 -8.08 16.50
C LEU A 341 -5.98 -9.45 16.62
N GLU A 342 -6.82 -10.48 16.57
CA GLU A 342 -6.44 -11.88 16.42
C GLU A 342 -7.10 -12.46 15.17
N VAL A 343 -6.30 -13.03 14.26
CA VAL A 343 -6.78 -13.65 13.02
C VAL A 343 -6.54 -15.15 13.07
N ASN A 344 -7.63 -15.92 13.17
CA ASN A 344 -7.61 -17.39 13.28
C ASN A 344 -8.22 -18.10 12.08
N ILE A 345 -8.48 -17.38 11.01
CA ILE A 345 -9.11 -17.90 9.80
C ILE A 345 -8.12 -17.97 8.65
N ALA A 346 -8.18 -19.06 7.88
CA ALA A 346 -7.46 -19.20 6.63
C ALA A 346 -8.39 -19.01 5.43
N GLY A 347 -7.93 -18.31 4.39
CA GLY A 347 -8.64 -18.23 3.12
C GLY A 347 -8.63 -19.56 2.37
N HIS A 348 -9.61 -19.78 1.50
CA HIS A 348 -9.55 -20.83 0.48
C HIS A 348 -8.67 -20.39 -0.71
N SER A 349 -8.66 -19.10 -0.97
CA SER A 349 -7.89 -18.46 -2.05
C SER A 349 -7.18 -17.23 -1.53
N PRO A 350 -6.08 -16.81 -2.18
CA PRO A 350 -5.46 -15.52 -1.91
C PRO A 350 -6.49 -14.38 -2.01
N GLY A 351 -6.50 -13.47 -1.02
CA GLY A 351 -7.46 -12.37 -0.94
C GLY A 351 -8.76 -12.66 -0.17
N ASP A 352 -9.02 -13.92 0.19
CA ASP A 352 -10.18 -14.24 1.04
C ASP A 352 -10.04 -13.64 2.43
N VAL A 353 -8.83 -13.61 2.97
CA VAL A 353 -8.50 -12.95 4.25
C VAL A 353 -7.56 -11.80 3.96
N GLY A 354 -7.97 -10.59 4.34
CA GLY A 354 -7.17 -9.41 4.08
C GLY A 354 -7.67 -8.16 4.80
N PHE A 355 -6.72 -7.21 4.93
CA PHE A 355 -6.92 -5.91 5.55
C PHE A 355 -6.39 -4.85 4.59
N TRP A 356 -7.27 -3.95 4.12
CA TRP A 356 -6.92 -2.89 3.19
C TRP A 356 -7.19 -1.54 3.82
N ASN A 357 -6.24 -0.61 3.72
CA ASN A 357 -6.36 0.71 4.35
C ASN A 357 -6.83 0.61 5.82
N THR A 358 -6.35 -0.44 6.51
CA THR A 358 -6.69 -0.73 7.90
C THR A 358 -5.50 -0.40 8.78
N HIS A 359 -5.73 0.42 9.78
CA HIS A 359 -4.69 0.96 10.64
C HIS A 359 -4.75 0.37 12.05
N PHE A 360 -3.61 0.08 12.62
CA PHE A 360 -3.44 -0.40 13.99
C PHE A 360 -2.62 0.64 14.77
N ARG A 361 -3.27 1.34 15.68
CA ARG A 361 -2.62 2.34 16.51
C ARG A 361 -2.38 1.77 17.90
N VAL A 362 -1.13 1.47 18.23
CA VAL A 362 -0.72 0.97 19.53
C VAL A 362 -0.14 2.11 20.34
N GLY A 363 -0.84 2.51 21.39
CA GLY A 363 -0.43 3.62 22.26
C GLY A 363 -0.63 5.02 21.64
N GLY A 364 0.06 6.01 22.17
CA GLY A 364 0.07 7.37 21.62
C GLY A 364 -1.12 8.24 21.99
N GLN A 365 -1.94 7.83 22.95
CA GLN A 365 -2.80 8.78 23.63
C GLN A 365 -1.92 9.57 24.59
N CYS A 366 -1.50 10.77 24.16
CA CYS A 366 -0.91 11.72 25.08
C CYS A 366 -1.94 12.01 26.17
N CYS A 367 -1.51 11.98 27.42
CA CYS A 367 -2.20 12.70 28.48
C CYS A 367 -2.41 14.13 27.98
N LEU A 368 -3.64 14.45 27.60
CA LEU A 368 -4.07 15.83 27.51
C LEU A 368 -4.39 16.21 28.95
N ASP A 369 -3.39 16.73 29.69
CA ASP A 369 -3.61 17.51 30.89
C ASP A 369 -4.21 18.87 30.55
#